data_01d92c52655b4cfdb122314bc2cd85f8
#
_entry.id   01d92c52655b4cfdb122314bc2cd85f8
#
_cell.length_a   1.000
_cell.length_b   1.000
_cell.length_c   1.000
_cell.angle_alpha   90.00
_cell.angle_beta   90.00
_cell.angle_gamma   90.00
#
_symmetry.space_group_name_H-M   'P 1'
#
loop_
_entity.id
_entity.type
_entity.pdbx_description
1 polymer ?
#
loop_
_entity_poly.entity_id
_entity_poly.type
_entity_poly.pdbx_seq_one_letter_code
_entity_poly.pdbx_strand_id
1 'polypeptide(L)'
;QGVSSAASDVYKRQVVLNKVTGNLPFPVSVHDEENTREELRLRHRYLDLRRKRMNDNLRLRARTIQAARRFLEDEGFIEVETPVLTRSTPEGARDYVLPSRVCGGDWFALPQSPQLFKQLLMVGGIERYYQVARCFRDEDLRADRQPEFTQLDIEMSFMGEEQILQLNEDLICAIWKSVKGIELPRPFPRMTWHDAMERYGTDRPDTRYGMELVTVSDIVQDMGFKVFSGAVKSGGSVKVIAVPGGNDALSNVRIKPGGDVFSEAQAAGAGGLAFIRVRDGGEIDTIGAIKDNLSDEQKVELLKRTGATPGTLLLFGAGETAIVNKALDRVRQYLAKELNLVKPDRQNDAWNFLWVVDFPMFEFNSDENRYEALHHPFCAPNTDDLGSDPAQWATTLPKACLLYTSAAA
;
A
#
# COMPACT_ATOMS: atom_id res chain seq x y z
N GLN A 1 51.14 8.99 -4.32
CA GLN A 1 50.13 9.71 -3.52
C GLN A 1 49.41 8.69 -2.69
N GLY A 2 49.56 8.78 -1.38
CA GLY A 2 49.45 7.68 -0.44
C GLY A 2 48.14 6.93 -0.40
N VAL A 3 48.20 5.71 -0.85
CA VAL A 3 47.24 4.66 -0.43
C VAL A 3 47.52 4.40 1.04
N SER A 4 46.52 4.58 1.89
CA SER A 4 46.62 4.37 3.34
C SER A 4 47.34 3.03 3.63
N SER A 5 48.33 3.05 4.48
CA SER A 5 49.16 1.88 4.85
C SER A 5 48.30 0.69 5.35
N ALA A 6 47.16 0.95 5.96
CA ALA A 6 46.23 -0.07 6.43
C ALA A 6 45.54 -0.86 5.28
N ALA A 7 45.19 -0.23 4.17
CA ALA A 7 44.64 -0.93 3.00
C ALA A 7 45.70 -1.82 2.34
N SER A 8 46.94 -1.35 2.27
CA SER A 8 48.08 -2.12 1.75
C SER A 8 48.36 -3.38 2.58
N ASP A 9 48.23 -3.33 3.90
CA ASP A 9 48.49 -4.48 4.78
C ASP A 9 47.38 -5.56 4.71
N VAL A 10 46.12 -5.19 4.44
CA VAL A 10 45.05 -6.16 4.22
C VAL A 10 45.32 -6.99 2.96
N TYR A 11 45.77 -6.38 1.88
CA TYR A 11 46.09 -7.09 0.63
C TYR A 11 47.31 -8.02 0.75
N LYS A 12 48.29 -7.71 1.61
CA LYS A 12 49.49 -8.54 1.82
C LYS A 12 49.20 -9.85 2.59
N ARG A 13 48.02 -9.96 3.25
CA ARG A 13 47.62 -11.16 4.01
C ARG A 13 46.63 -12.05 3.28
N GLN A 14 46.29 -11.75 2.02
CA GLN A 14 45.37 -12.56 1.24
C GLN A 14 46.08 -13.78 0.66
N VAL A 15 45.45 -14.97 0.85
CA VAL A 15 45.90 -16.21 0.23
C VAL A 15 44.86 -16.60 -0.81
N VAL A 16 45.27 -16.74 -2.07
CA VAL A 16 44.36 -17.22 -3.13
C VAL A 16 44.35 -18.73 -3.04
N LEU A 17 43.22 -19.27 -2.52
CA LEU A 17 43.03 -20.71 -2.39
C LEU A 17 42.69 -21.37 -3.73
N ASN A 18 41.93 -20.68 -4.59
CA ASN A 18 41.57 -21.14 -5.93
C ASN A 18 41.34 -19.94 -6.86
N LYS A 19 41.72 -20.10 -8.12
CA LYS A 19 41.53 -19.06 -9.15
C LYS A 19 40.26 -19.29 -9.93
N VAL A 20 39.61 -18.21 -10.30
CA VAL A 20 38.48 -18.25 -11.25
C VAL A 20 39.05 -18.54 -12.65
N THR A 21 38.52 -19.56 -13.31
CA THR A 21 38.98 -20.02 -14.63
C THR A 21 38.23 -19.41 -15.81
N GLY A 22 37.17 -18.65 -15.56
CA GLY A 22 36.33 -17.98 -16.56
C GLY A 22 35.92 -16.58 -16.15
N ASN A 23 35.22 -15.87 -17.04
CA ASN A 23 34.66 -14.56 -16.75
C ASN A 23 33.41 -14.71 -15.91
N LEU A 24 33.25 -13.84 -14.91
CA LEU A 24 31.98 -13.72 -14.18
C LEU A 24 30.88 -13.18 -15.12
N PRO A 25 29.65 -13.71 -15.03
CA PRO A 25 28.54 -13.23 -15.86
C PRO A 25 28.19 -11.76 -15.61
N PHE A 26 28.50 -11.27 -14.42
CA PHE A 26 28.40 -9.86 -14.03
C PHE A 26 29.31 -9.58 -12.82
N PRO A 27 29.71 -8.31 -12.60
CA PRO A 27 30.52 -7.95 -11.45
C PRO A 27 29.70 -8.06 -10.16
N VAL A 28 30.36 -8.45 -9.06
CA VAL A 28 29.79 -8.52 -7.72
C VAL A 28 30.24 -7.36 -6.82
N SER A 29 30.97 -6.39 -7.39
CA SER A 29 31.45 -5.21 -6.69
C SER A 29 30.35 -4.16 -6.48
N VAL A 30 30.55 -3.27 -5.51
CA VAL A 30 29.58 -2.26 -5.08
C VAL A 30 29.23 -1.23 -6.18
N HIS A 31 30.13 -1.06 -7.18
CA HIS A 31 30.02 0.03 -8.16
C HIS A 31 29.12 -0.25 -9.38
N ASP A 32 28.73 -1.52 -9.61
CA ASP A 32 28.01 -1.93 -10.82
C ASP A 32 26.61 -2.50 -10.55
N GLU A 33 26.01 -2.14 -9.42
CA GLU A 33 24.76 -2.76 -8.98
C GLU A 33 23.55 -2.44 -9.87
N GLU A 34 23.53 -1.30 -10.56
CA GLU A 34 22.34 -0.80 -11.24
C GLU A 34 22.17 -1.30 -12.68
N ASN A 35 23.20 -1.78 -13.34
CA ASN A 35 23.19 -2.07 -14.78
C ASN A 35 23.02 -3.55 -15.16
N THR A 36 22.89 -4.46 -14.19
CA THR A 36 22.76 -5.89 -14.49
C THR A 36 21.31 -6.27 -14.69
N ARG A 37 20.95 -6.82 -15.85
CA ARG A 37 19.59 -7.29 -16.16
C ARG A 37 19.11 -8.31 -15.12
N GLU A 38 17.87 -8.18 -14.69
CA GLU A 38 17.27 -9.03 -13.67
C GLU A 38 17.31 -10.53 -14.05
N GLU A 39 17.02 -10.86 -15.30
CA GLU A 39 17.07 -12.24 -15.79
C GLU A 39 18.45 -12.90 -15.58
N LEU A 40 19.54 -12.16 -15.83
CA LEU A 40 20.90 -12.63 -15.62
C LEU A 40 21.21 -12.81 -14.12
N ARG A 41 20.71 -11.90 -13.30
CA ARG A 41 20.82 -11.96 -11.83
C ARG A 41 20.08 -13.17 -11.26
N LEU A 42 18.89 -13.47 -11.77
CA LEU A 42 18.10 -14.64 -11.36
C LEU A 42 18.77 -15.96 -11.79
N ARG A 43 19.32 -16.01 -13.01
CA ARG A 43 20.06 -17.19 -13.50
C ARG A 43 21.30 -17.50 -12.66
N HIS A 44 21.99 -16.49 -12.16
CA HIS A 44 23.20 -16.59 -11.34
C HIS A 44 22.97 -16.05 -9.93
N ARG A 45 21.84 -16.46 -9.30
CA ARG A 45 21.41 -15.93 -8.01
C ARG A 45 22.45 -16.03 -6.91
N TYR A 46 23.27 -17.07 -6.90
CA TYR A 46 24.37 -17.27 -5.95
C TYR A 46 25.45 -16.17 -6.04
N LEU A 47 25.67 -15.58 -7.22
CA LEU A 47 26.55 -14.42 -7.39
C LEU A 47 25.84 -13.12 -7.00
N ASP A 48 24.56 -12.98 -7.36
CA ASP A 48 23.77 -11.81 -7.01
C ASP A 48 23.65 -11.63 -5.48
N LEU A 49 23.53 -12.74 -4.74
CA LEU A 49 23.52 -12.72 -3.27
C LEU A 49 24.84 -12.28 -2.63
N ARG A 50 25.94 -12.28 -3.35
CA ARG A 50 27.21 -11.72 -2.89
C ARG A 50 27.26 -10.19 -2.99
N ARG A 51 26.40 -9.59 -3.78
CA ARG A 51 26.31 -8.12 -3.90
C ARG A 51 25.84 -7.54 -2.57
N LYS A 52 26.40 -6.38 -2.22
CA LYS A 52 26.16 -5.76 -0.92
C LYS A 52 24.66 -5.56 -0.63
N ARG A 53 23.93 -4.98 -1.58
CA ARG A 53 22.48 -4.73 -1.45
C ARG A 53 21.71 -6.01 -1.14
N MET A 54 21.94 -7.07 -1.88
CA MET A 54 21.22 -8.34 -1.70
C MET A 54 21.58 -9.03 -0.39
N ASN A 55 22.85 -8.99 -0.01
CA ASN A 55 23.31 -9.52 1.27
C ASN A 55 22.73 -8.73 2.45
N ASP A 56 22.73 -7.40 2.36
CA ASP A 56 22.15 -6.52 3.37
C ASP A 56 20.64 -6.76 3.52
N ASN A 57 19.90 -6.97 2.41
CA ASN A 57 18.46 -7.29 2.44
C ASN A 57 18.20 -8.61 3.18
N LEU A 58 18.99 -9.66 2.94
CA LEU A 58 18.84 -10.92 3.68
C LEU A 58 19.13 -10.76 5.17
N ARG A 59 20.17 -10.00 5.52
CA ARG A 59 20.50 -9.69 6.92
C ARG A 59 19.42 -8.86 7.58
N LEU A 60 18.86 -7.88 6.87
CA LEU A 60 17.76 -7.05 7.34
C LEU A 60 16.53 -7.92 7.65
N ARG A 61 16.15 -8.79 6.70
CA ARG A 61 15.05 -9.74 6.88
C ARG A 61 15.24 -10.61 8.12
N ALA A 62 16.44 -11.20 8.26
CA ALA A 62 16.75 -12.06 9.42
C ALA A 62 16.61 -11.31 10.74
N ARG A 63 17.17 -10.09 10.83
CA ARG A 63 17.05 -9.23 12.03
C ARG A 63 15.62 -8.83 12.33
N THR A 64 14.80 -8.54 11.29
CA THR A 64 13.38 -8.21 11.46
C THR A 64 12.62 -9.36 12.07
N ILE A 65 12.80 -10.58 11.55
CA ILE A 65 12.14 -11.79 12.10
C ILE A 65 12.60 -12.05 13.54
N GLN A 66 13.88 -11.90 13.83
CA GLN A 66 14.41 -12.06 15.19
C GLN A 66 13.85 -11.03 16.17
N ALA A 67 13.70 -9.77 15.73
CA ALA A 67 13.13 -8.72 16.56
C ALA A 67 11.66 -9.01 16.89
N ALA A 68 10.88 -9.45 15.88
CA ALA A 68 9.50 -9.85 16.07
C ALA A 68 9.36 -11.04 17.04
N ARG A 69 10.18 -12.07 16.87
CA ARG A 69 10.19 -13.25 17.80
C ARG A 69 10.46 -12.84 19.23
N ARG A 70 11.51 -12.06 19.48
CA ARG A 70 11.86 -11.61 20.84
C ARG A 70 10.71 -10.84 21.47
N PHE A 71 10.14 -9.90 20.75
CA PHE A 71 9.02 -9.10 21.25
C PHE A 71 7.83 -9.99 21.62
N LEU A 72 7.43 -10.91 20.73
CA LEU A 72 6.29 -11.78 20.97
C LEU A 72 6.53 -12.78 22.09
N GLU A 73 7.75 -13.34 22.21
CA GLU A 73 8.13 -14.20 23.33
C GLU A 73 8.09 -13.44 24.66
N ASP A 74 8.59 -12.20 24.70
CA ASP A 74 8.54 -11.32 25.89
C ASP A 74 7.07 -11.01 26.29
N GLU A 75 6.16 -10.92 25.31
CA GLU A 75 4.71 -10.76 25.51
C GLU A 75 3.97 -12.06 25.84
N GLY A 76 4.70 -13.17 25.98
CA GLY A 76 4.16 -14.48 26.37
C GLY A 76 3.50 -15.27 25.25
N PHE A 77 3.82 -14.96 23.99
CA PHE A 77 3.37 -15.76 22.85
C PHE A 77 4.23 -17.01 22.66
N ILE A 78 3.60 -18.05 22.17
CA ILE A 78 4.24 -19.33 21.84
C ILE A 78 4.30 -19.47 20.33
N GLU A 79 5.51 -19.69 19.78
CA GLU A 79 5.68 -20.03 18.36
C GLU A 79 5.31 -21.51 18.15
N VAL A 80 4.30 -21.77 17.30
CA VAL A 80 3.88 -23.13 16.96
C VAL A 80 3.90 -23.29 15.45
N GLU A 81 4.70 -24.27 14.98
CA GLU A 81 4.68 -24.66 13.56
C GLU A 81 3.44 -25.51 13.24
N THR A 82 2.73 -25.11 12.18
CA THR A 82 1.56 -25.84 11.68
C THR A 82 1.90 -26.66 10.44
N PRO A 83 1.14 -27.72 10.13
CA PRO A 83 1.37 -28.53 8.94
C PRO A 83 1.32 -27.75 7.64
N VAL A 84 2.27 -28.04 6.73
CA VAL A 84 2.28 -27.48 5.36
C VAL A 84 1.51 -28.39 4.38
N LEU A 85 1.56 -29.70 4.56
CA LEU A 85 0.73 -30.63 3.80
C LEU A 85 -0.62 -30.78 4.51
N THR A 86 -1.65 -30.17 3.98
CA THR A 86 -2.97 -30.11 4.61
C THR A 86 -4.09 -30.42 3.60
N ARG A 87 -5.31 -30.28 4.01
CA ARG A 87 -6.49 -30.33 3.13
C ARG A 87 -6.77 -28.93 2.58
N SER A 88 -7.44 -28.88 1.42
CA SER A 88 -7.96 -27.62 0.88
C SER A 88 -8.88 -26.93 1.89
N THR A 89 -8.71 -25.61 2.01
CA THR A 89 -9.49 -24.75 2.92
C THR A 89 -10.06 -23.58 2.14
N PRO A 90 -11.32 -23.18 2.39
CA PRO A 90 -11.97 -22.07 1.67
C PRO A 90 -11.53 -20.72 2.22
N GLU A 91 -10.31 -20.28 1.89
CA GLU A 91 -9.74 -19.01 2.40
C GLU A 91 -9.73 -17.86 1.37
N GLY A 92 -10.44 -18.00 0.25
CA GLY A 92 -10.63 -16.93 -0.73
C GLY A 92 -9.67 -16.92 -1.93
N ALA A 93 -8.49 -17.53 -1.82
CA ALA A 93 -7.58 -17.75 -2.96
C ALA A 93 -7.74 -19.17 -3.52
N ARG A 94 -7.12 -19.46 -4.67
CA ARG A 94 -6.98 -20.83 -5.16
C ARG A 94 -5.82 -21.53 -4.45
N ASP A 95 -6.01 -22.81 -4.15
CA ASP A 95 -4.99 -23.63 -3.50
C ASP A 95 -3.99 -24.20 -4.51
N TYR A 96 -2.72 -24.29 -4.14
CA TYR A 96 -1.80 -25.21 -4.77
C TYR A 96 -2.05 -26.61 -4.26
N VAL A 97 -2.32 -27.56 -5.16
CA VAL A 97 -2.61 -28.95 -4.80
C VAL A 97 -1.49 -29.90 -5.26
N LEU A 98 -1.23 -30.91 -4.46
CA LEU A 98 -0.21 -31.93 -4.68
C LEU A 98 -0.85 -33.33 -4.64
N PRO A 99 -0.67 -34.21 -5.63
CA PRO A 99 -1.21 -35.56 -5.59
C PRO A 99 -0.52 -36.40 -4.50
N SER A 100 -1.31 -37.18 -3.77
CA SER A 100 -0.78 -38.15 -2.82
C SER A 100 -0.24 -39.38 -3.55
N ARG A 101 1.04 -39.70 -3.32
CA ARG A 101 1.63 -40.94 -3.84
C ARG A 101 1.16 -42.19 -3.08
N VAL A 102 0.84 -42.02 -1.81
CA VAL A 102 0.47 -43.11 -0.93
C VAL A 102 -1.00 -43.49 -1.06
N CYS A 103 -1.87 -42.50 -1.17
CA CYS A 103 -3.31 -42.70 -1.30
C CYS A 103 -3.71 -42.24 -2.73
N GLY A 104 -3.85 -43.21 -3.64
CA GLY A 104 -4.21 -42.92 -5.04
C GLY A 104 -5.58 -42.25 -5.12
N GLY A 105 -5.65 -41.09 -5.79
CA GLY A 105 -6.87 -40.27 -5.92
C GLY A 105 -7.01 -39.16 -4.90
N ASP A 106 -6.22 -39.17 -3.82
CA ASP A 106 -6.21 -38.11 -2.83
C ASP A 106 -5.17 -37.03 -3.14
N TRP A 107 -5.43 -35.81 -2.63
CA TRP A 107 -4.61 -34.63 -2.85
C TRP A 107 -4.34 -33.91 -1.54
N PHE A 108 -3.12 -33.39 -1.40
CA PHE A 108 -2.79 -32.38 -0.41
C PHE A 108 -2.97 -31.02 -1.00
N ALA A 109 -3.27 -30.01 -0.16
CA ALA A 109 -3.19 -28.61 -0.47
C ALA A 109 -2.07 -27.95 0.33
N LEU A 110 -1.42 -26.92 -0.26
CA LEU A 110 -0.52 -26.06 0.47
C LEU A 110 -1.32 -24.95 1.17
N PRO A 111 -0.97 -24.55 2.40
CA PRO A 111 -1.77 -23.66 3.20
C PRO A 111 -1.73 -22.22 2.63
N GLN A 112 -2.89 -21.60 2.50
CA GLN A 112 -3.01 -20.16 2.19
C GLN A 112 -2.66 -19.29 3.41
N SER A 113 -2.98 -19.80 4.59
CA SER A 113 -2.61 -19.30 5.92
C SER A 113 -2.79 -20.44 6.95
N PRO A 114 -2.27 -20.32 8.17
CA PRO A 114 -2.51 -21.31 9.23
C PRO A 114 -3.86 -21.12 9.97
N GLN A 115 -4.86 -20.51 9.33
CA GLN A 115 -6.10 -20.05 9.98
C GLN A 115 -6.85 -21.10 10.78
N LEU A 116 -7.07 -22.29 10.25
CA LEU A 116 -7.78 -23.35 10.97
C LEU A 116 -6.95 -23.91 12.12
N PHE A 117 -5.66 -24.05 11.92
CA PHE A 117 -4.77 -24.60 12.94
C PHE A 117 -4.64 -23.68 14.15
N LYS A 118 -4.47 -22.36 13.92
CA LYS A 118 -4.37 -21.41 15.03
C LYS A 118 -5.65 -21.33 15.86
N GLN A 119 -6.82 -21.44 15.23
CA GLN A 119 -8.08 -21.55 15.97
C GLN A 119 -8.18 -22.83 16.81
N LEU A 120 -7.74 -23.97 16.26
CA LEU A 120 -7.66 -25.21 17.02
C LEU A 120 -6.68 -25.10 18.20
N LEU A 121 -5.58 -24.37 18.04
CA LEU A 121 -4.66 -24.09 19.14
C LEU A 121 -5.30 -23.24 20.23
N MET A 122 -6.13 -22.24 19.87
CA MET A 122 -6.91 -21.46 20.84
C MET A 122 -7.86 -22.38 21.62
N VAL A 123 -8.60 -23.27 20.93
CA VAL A 123 -9.46 -24.28 21.57
C VAL A 123 -8.65 -25.23 22.45
N GLY A 124 -7.43 -25.57 22.05
CA GLY A 124 -6.47 -26.39 22.77
C GLY A 124 -5.81 -25.69 23.98
N GLY A 125 -6.14 -24.41 24.25
CA GLY A 125 -5.63 -23.66 25.41
C GLY A 125 -4.32 -22.89 25.16
N ILE A 126 -3.88 -22.75 23.91
CA ILE A 126 -2.77 -21.86 23.54
C ILE A 126 -3.35 -20.47 23.35
N GLU A 127 -3.41 -19.66 24.39
CA GLU A 127 -4.10 -18.37 24.39
C GLU A 127 -3.36 -17.27 23.60
N ARG A 128 -2.06 -17.43 23.37
CA ARG A 128 -1.20 -16.50 22.64
C ARG A 128 -0.30 -17.28 21.70
N TYR A 129 -0.65 -17.31 20.45
CA TYR A 129 0.07 -18.01 19.39
C TYR A 129 0.69 -17.03 18.41
N TYR A 130 1.87 -17.36 17.89
CA TYR A 130 2.37 -16.80 16.66
C TYR A 130 3.14 -17.82 15.82
N GLN A 131 3.31 -17.51 14.55
CA GLN A 131 4.14 -18.29 13.64
C GLN A 131 4.71 -17.39 12.54
N VAL A 132 5.97 -17.58 12.18
CA VAL A 132 6.54 -17.07 10.94
C VAL A 132 6.21 -18.08 9.83
N ALA A 133 4.98 -18.02 9.33
CA ALA A 133 4.38 -19.02 8.48
C ALA A 133 4.75 -18.85 7.00
N ARG A 134 5.03 -19.98 6.33
CA ARG A 134 5.10 -20.03 4.87
C ARG A 134 3.69 -20.23 4.31
N CYS A 135 3.27 -19.32 3.42
CA CYS A 135 1.94 -19.31 2.82
C CYS A 135 2.01 -19.37 1.30
N PHE A 136 0.99 -19.97 0.68
CA PHE A 136 0.92 -20.23 -0.75
C PHE A 136 -0.45 -19.81 -1.28
N ARG A 137 -0.51 -19.05 -2.37
CA ARG A 137 -1.76 -18.64 -3.02
C ARG A 137 -1.58 -18.66 -4.54
N ASP A 138 -2.42 -19.39 -5.24
CA ASP A 138 -2.44 -19.45 -6.71
C ASP A 138 -3.30 -18.29 -7.23
N GLU A 139 -2.71 -17.11 -7.21
CA GLU A 139 -3.32 -15.86 -7.65
C GLU A 139 -2.48 -15.19 -8.74
N ASP A 140 -3.09 -14.31 -9.51
CA ASP A 140 -2.38 -13.49 -10.49
C ASP A 140 -1.33 -12.61 -9.80
N LEU A 141 -0.14 -12.61 -10.36
CA LEU A 141 0.96 -11.78 -9.89
C LEU A 141 0.63 -10.30 -10.06
N ARG A 142 0.71 -9.54 -9.00
CA ARG A 142 0.55 -8.08 -9.00
C ARG A 142 1.74 -7.48 -8.27
N ALA A 143 2.35 -6.47 -8.83
CA ALA A 143 3.43 -5.66 -8.25
C ALA A 143 4.33 -6.39 -7.22
N ASP A 144 3.90 -6.48 -5.97
CA ASP A 144 4.61 -7.06 -4.82
C ASP A 144 4.07 -8.44 -4.38
N ARG A 145 2.96 -8.93 -4.97
CA ARG A 145 2.39 -10.24 -4.62
C ARG A 145 3.17 -11.37 -5.26
N GLN A 146 3.52 -12.35 -4.43
CA GLN A 146 4.20 -13.58 -4.82
C GLN A 146 3.33 -14.79 -4.48
N PRO A 147 3.38 -15.88 -5.27
CA PRO A 147 2.60 -17.09 -5.01
C PRO A 147 3.03 -17.81 -3.73
N GLU A 148 4.27 -17.59 -3.31
CA GLU A 148 4.86 -18.08 -2.07
C GLU A 148 5.42 -16.90 -1.27
N PHE A 149 4.95 -16.74 -0.04
CA PHE A 149 5.34 -15.61 0.81
C PHE A 149 5.37 -16.01 2.29
N THR A 150 5.86 -15.11 3.13
CA THR A 150 5.93 -15.33 4.58
C THR A 150 4.97 -14.38 5.29
N GLN A 151 4.14 -14.90 6.19
CA GLN A 151 3.34 -14.12 7.13
C GLN A 151 3.96 -14.19 8.52
N LEU A 152 3.92 -13.09 9.26
CA LEU A 152 3.92 -13.14 10.71
C LEU A 152 2.45 -13.27 11.12
N ASP A 153 2.06 -14.46 11.47
CA ASP A 153 0.69 -14.79 11.84
C ASP A 153 0.55 -14.84 13.37
N ILE A 154 -0.48 -14.21 13.89
CA ILE A 154 -0.69 -14.02 15.32
C ILE A 154 -2.15 -14.32 15.64
N GLU A 155 -2.41 -15.04 16.72
CA GLU A 155 -3.76 -15.28 17.23
C GLU A 155 -3.77 -15.17 18.76
N MET A 156 -4.84 -14.59 19.30
CA MET A 156 -5.00 -14.38 20.75
C MET A 156 -6.44 -14.66 21.16
N SER A 157 -6.59 -15.26 22.35
CA SER A 157 -7.89 -15.41 23.02
C SER A 157 -8.16 -14.27 23.99
N PHE A 158 -9.44 -13.96 24.22
CA PHE A 158 -9.92 -13.03 25.26
C PHE A 158 -9.38 -11.58 25.14
N MET A 159 -9.05 -11.16 23.91
CA MET A 159 -8.56 -9.81 23.62
C MET A 159 -9.61 -9.02 22.86
N GLY A 160 -9.77 -7.75 23.26
CA GLY A 160 -10.54 -6.77 22.52
C GLY A 160 -9.72 -6.11 21.41
N GLU A 161 -10.41 -5.39 20.52
CA GLU A 161 -9.81 -4.70 19.38
C GLU A 161 -8.68 -3.74 19.80
N GLU A 162 -8.91 -2.92 20.84
CA GLU A 162 -7.90 -1.96 21.32
C GLU A 162 -6.61 -2.63 21.80
N GLN A 163 -6.71 -3.79 22.41
CA GLN A 163 -5.53 -4.54 22.88
C GLN A 163 -4.74 -5.13 21.70
N ILE A 164 -5.45 -5.53 20.64
CA ILE A 164 -4.82 -6.01 19.40
C ILE A 164 -4.11 -4.86 18.68
N LEU A 165 -4.75 -3.68 18.58
CA LEU A 165 -4.14 -2.48 18.01
C LEU A 165 -2.87 -2.09 18.76
N GLN A 166 -2.95 -2.03 20.10
CA GLN A 166 -1.81 -1.68 20.95
C GLN A 166 -0.65 -2.66 20.81
N LEU A 167 -0.92 -3.97 20.82
CA LEU A 167 0.12 -4.99 20.62
C LEU A 167 0.84 -4.81 19.29
N ASN A 168 0.09 -4.57 18.22
CA ASN A 168 0.68 -4.39 16.89
C ASN A 168 1.49 -3.08 16.79
N GLU A 169 1.04 -1.99 17.42
CA GLU A 169 1.84 -0.76 17.52
C GLU A 169 3.16 -1.02 18.25
N ASP A 170 3.10 -1.71 19.39
CA ASP A 170 4.27 -2.04 20.19
C ASP A 170 5.25 -2.93 19.40
N LEU A 171 4.75 -3.94 18.73
CA LEU A 171 5.53 -4.83 17.85
C LEU A 171 6.25 -4.06 16.74
N ILE A 172 5.53 -3.21 16.00
CA ILE A 172 6.11 -2.41 14.92
C ILE A 172 7.16 -1.44 15.46
N CYS A 173 6.88 -0.76 16.55
CA CYS A 173 7.83 0.14 17.20
C CYS A 173 9.10 -0.59 17.65
N ALA A 174 8.96 -1.78 18.25
CA ALA A 174 10.09 -2.61 18.68
C ALA A 174 10.93 -3.05 17.48
N ILE A 175 10.32 -3.47 16.38
CA ILE A 175 11.01 -3.84 15.14
C ILE A 175 11.78 -2.64 14.57
N TRP A 176 11.15 -1.47 14.39
CA TRP A 176 11.79 -0.28 13.83
C TRP A 176 12.95 0.20 14.68
N LYS A 177 12.77 0.22 16.00
CA LYS A 177 13.84 0.57 16.94
C LYS A 177 15.01 -0.41 16.85
N SER A 178 14.73 -1.71 16.85
CA SER A 178 15.78 -2.75 16.82
C SER A 178 16.53 -2.81 15.49
N VAL A 179 15.84 -2.62 14.37
CA VAL A 179 16.38 -2.90 13.02
C VAL A 179 16.90 -1.64 12.34
N LYS A 180 16.23 -0.51 12.53
CA LYS A 180 16.53 0.79 11.91
C LYS A 180 17.10 1.80 12.88
N GLY A 181 16.98 1.60 14.19
CA GLY A 181 17.33 2.60 15.21
C GLY A 181 16.38 3.80 15.25
N ILE A 182 15.17 3.65 14.68
CA ILE A 182 14.17 4.72 14.58
C ILE A 182 13.10 4.51 15.65
N GLU A 183 12.83 5.54 16.43
CA GLU A 183 11.69 5.58 17.34
C GLU A 183 10.50 6.21 16.60
N LEU A 184 9.45 5.41 16.42
CA LEU A 184 8.22 5.86 15.78
C LEU A 184 7.38 6.67 16.77
N PRO A 185 6.72 7.75 16.32
CA PRO A 185 5.80 8.51 17.17
C PRO A 185 4.58 7.64 17.53
N ARG A 186 4.09 7.78 18.77
CA ARG A 186 2.95 7.02 19.33
C ARG A 186 1.97 7.94 20.02
N PRO A 187 0.68 7.60 20.10
CA PRO A 187 0.00 6.52 19.38
C PRO A 187 -0.04 6.77 17.87
N PHE A 188 -0.21 5.72 17.05
CA PHE A 188 -0.41 5.90 15.61
C PHE A 188 -1.76 6.58 15.37
N PRO A 189 -1.81 7.61 14.47
CA PRO A 189 -3.07 8.25 14.12
C PRO A 189 -4.09 7.24 13.61
N ARG A 190 -5.37 7.47 13.92
CA ARG A 190 -6.51 6.70 13.40
C ARG A 190 -7.25 7.53 12.37
N MET A 191 -7.58 6.92 11.26
CA MET A 191 -8.35 7.51 10.18
C MET A 191 -9.48 6.54 9.84
N THR A 192 -10.71 7.04 9.70
CA THR A 192 -11.79 6.17 9.25
C THR A 192 -11.59 5.77 7.79
N TRP A 193 -12.11 4.61 7.39
CA TRP A 193 -12.11 4.20 5.99
C TRP A 193 -12.79 5.27 5.10
N HIS A 194 -13.87 5.85 5.59
CA HIS A 194 -14.58 6.92 4.88
C HIS A 194 -13.66 8.14 4.63
N ASP A 195 -12.95 8.61 5.66
CA ASP A 195 -12.00 9.72 5.52
C ASP A 195 -10.83 9.38 4.59
N ALA A 196 -10.33 8.13 4.66
CA ALA A 196 -9.27 7.67 3.77
C ALA A 196 -9.72 7.69 2.30
N MET A 197 -10.92 7.19 2.02
CA MET A 197 -11.50 7.21 0.68
C MET A 197 -11.86 8.62 0.21
N GLU A 198 -12.35 9.47 1.10
CA GLU A 198 -12.73 10.84 0.76
C GLU A 198 -11.49 11.72 0.45
N ARG A 199 -10.45 11.66 1.30
CA ARG A 199 -9.28 12.52 1.23
C ARG A 199 -8.14 11.97 0.38
N TYR A 200 -8.06 10.65 0.21
CA TYR A 200 -6.95 10.02 -0.51
C TYR A 200 -7.39 9.13 -1.67
N GLY A 201 -8.67 8.75 -1.73
CA GLY A 201 -9.21 7.87 -2.77
C GLY A 201 -8.80 6.40 -2.64
N THR A 202 -8.23 6.01 -1.49
CA THR A 202 -7.71 4.68 -1.20
C THR A 202 -7.79 4.36 0.27
N ASP A 203 -7.95 3.09 0.63
CA ASP A 203 -7.91 2.57 2.00
C ASP A 203 -6.50 2.44 2.59
N ARG A 204 -5.47 2.77 1.82
CA ARG A 204 -4.06 2.75 2.21
C ARG A 204 -3.37 4.07 1.84
N PRO A 205 -3.73 5.17 2.51
CA PRO A 205 -3.27 6.50 2.14
C PRO A 205 -1.80 6.72 2.45
N ASP A 206 -1.05 7.24 1.49
CA ASP A 206 0.27 7.80 1.75
C ASP A 206 0.14 9.27 2.16
N THR A 207 0.36 9.57 3.43
CA THR A 207 0.20 10.90 4.01
C THR A 207 1.47 11.75 3.99
N ARG A 208 2.57 11.26 3.42
CA ARG A 208 3.89 11.91 3.47
C ARG A 208 4.03 13.15 2.61
N TYR A 209 3.19 13.35 1.59
CA TYR A 209 3.36 14.38 0.59
C TYR A 209 2.11 15.24 0.33
N GLY A 210 1.09 15.17 1.18
CA GLY A 210 -0.11 15.98 1.01
C GLY A 210 -0.87 15.65 -0.29
N MET A 211 -1.29 16.67 -1.04
CA MET A 211 -2.10 16.56 -2.26
C MET A 211 -3.39 15.78 -2.03
N GLU A 212 -4.08 16.05 -0.92
CA GLU A 212 -5.35 15.39 -0.60
C GLU A 212 -6.40 15.70 -1.68
N LEU A 213 -7.31 14.75 -1.88
CA LEU A 213 -8.48 14.94 -2.71
C LEU A 213 -9.45 15.89 -2.00
N VAL A 214 -9.91 16.91 -2.69
CA VAL A 214 -10.88 17.87 -2.18
C VAL A 214 -12.15 17.76 -3.01
N THR A 215 -13.27 17.44 -2.37
CA THR A 215 -14.58 17.42 -3.05
C THR A 215 -15.05 18.84 -3.32
N VAL A 216 -15.40 19.09 -4.58
CA VAL A 216 -15.85 20.40 -5.08
C VAL A 216 -17.16 20.32 -5.87
N SER A 217 -17.87 19.21 -5.76
CA SER A 217 -19.12 18.95 -6.46
C SER A 217 -20.15 20.06 -6.28
N ASP A 218 -20.31 20.54 -5.05
CA ASP A 218 -21.23 21.64 -4.68
C ASP A 218 -20.86 22.97 -5.33
N ILE A 219 -19.58 23.23 -5.56
CA ILE A 219 -19.12 24.46 -6.23
C ILE A 219 -19.44 24.42 -7.72
N VAL A 220 -19.37 23.25 -8.36
CA VAL A 220 -19.40 23.12 -9.82
C VAL A 220 -20.71 22.50 -10.36
N GLN A 221 -21.66 22.10 -9.50
CA GLN A 221 -22.91 21.42 -9.89
C GLN A 221 -23.74 22.22 -10.90
N ASP A 222 -23.76 23.55 -10.79
CA ASP A 222 -24.56 24.46 -11.64
C ASP A 222 -23.71 25.15 -12.72
N MET A 223 -22.44 24.72 -12.86
CA MET A 223 -21.51 25.26 -13.83
C MET A 223 -21.92 24.88 -15.27
N GLY A 224 -21.73 25.80 -16.23
CA GLY A 224 -22.00 25.54 -17.63
C GLY A 224 -21.10 24.50 -18.28
N PHE A 225 -19.99 24.11 -17.65
CA PHE A 225 -19.11 23.03 -18.10
C PHE A 225 -19.76 21.67 -17.83
N LYS A 226 -20.34 21.09 -18.89
CA LYS A 226 -21.19 19.88 -18.81
C LYS A 226 -20.51 18.65 -18.23
N VAL A 227 -19.19 18.55 -18.29
CA VAL A 227 -18.44 17.42 -17.72
C VAL A 227 -18.59 17.41 -16.19
N PHE A 228 -18.49 18.58 -15.56
CA PHE A 228 -18.61 18.69 -14.11
C PHE A 228 -20.07 18.60 -13.65
N SER A 229 -20.92 19.47 -14.19
CA SER A 229 -22.32 19.49 -13.80
C SER A 229 -23.06 18.19 -14.18
N GLY A 230 -22.66 17.54 -15.27
CA GLY A 230 -23.20 16.24 -15.68
C GLY A 230 -22.82 15.14 -14.74
N ALA A 231 -21.56 15.07 -14.30
CA ALA A 231 -21.07 14.10 -13.33
C ALA A 231 -21.86 14.19 -12.00
N VAL A 232 -22.06 15.41 -11.47
CA VAL A 232 -22.83 15.62 -10.24
C VAL A 232 -24.29 15.24 -10.42
N LYS A 233 -24.92 15.63 -11.54
CA LYS A 233 -26.33 15.30 -11.83
C LYS A 233 -26.59 13.80 -12.01
N SER A 234 -25.58 13.04 -12.42
CA SER A 234 -25.67 11.59 -12.51
C SER A 234 -25.38 10.86 -11.19
N GLY A 235 -25.25 11.60 -10.07
CA GLY A 235 -24.93 11.02 -8.76
C GLY A 235 -23.46 10.73 -8.50
N GLY A 236 -22.59 11.16 -9.41
CA GLY A 236 -21.14 11.08 -9.23
C GLY A 236 -20.57 12.29 -8.49
N SER A 237 -19.25 12.43 -8.52
CA SER A 237 -18.51 13.49 -7.84
C SER A 237 -17.55 14.23 -8.75
N VAL A 238 -17.20 15.45 -8.34
CA VAL A 238 -16.07 16.20 -8.85
C VAL A 238 -15.10 16.44 -7.69
N LYS A 239 -13.90 15.90 -7.82
CA LYS A 239 -12.81 16.09 -6.85
C LYS A 239 -11.59 16.67 -7.52
N VAL A 240 -10.73 17.29 -6.72
CA VAL A 240 -9.53 17.97 -7.19
C VAL A 240 -8.37 17.67 -6.29
N ILE A 241 -7.16 17.55 -6.86
CA ILE A 241 -5.90 17.58 -6.12
C ILE A 241 -5.14 18.88 -6.45
N ALA A 242 -4.55 19.48 -5.43
CA ALA A 242 -3.70 20.64 -5.56
C ALA A 242 -2.23 20.20 -5.60
N VAL A 243 -1.52 20.48 -6.70
CA VAL A 243 -0.13 20.13 -6.92
C VAL A 243 0.73 21.38 -6.72
N PRO A 244 1.43 21.55 -5.59
CA PRO A 244 2.27 22.71 -5.34
C PRO A 244 3.44 22.77 -6.34
N GLY A 245 3.70 23.94 -6.93
CA GLY A 245 4.74 24.10 -7.95
C GLY A 245 4.45 23.37 -9.28
N GLY A 246 3.26 22.78 -9.42
CA GLY A 246 2.87 22.03 -10.61
C GLY A 246 2.80 22.86 -11.89
N ASN A 247 2.67 24.19 -11.79
CA ASN A 247 2.69 25.06 -12.95
C ASN A 247 4.00 24.99 -13.73
N ASP A 248 5.11 24.92 -13.04
CA ASP A 248 6.45 24.89 -13.63
C ASP A 248 6.91 23.46 -13.91
N ALA A 249 6.55 22.53 -13.04
CA ALA A 249 6.99 21.15 -13.13
C ALA A 249 6.25 20.33 -14.21
N LEU A 250 5.00 20.68 -14.53
CA LEU A 250 4.14 19.89 -15.42
C LEU A 250 3.67 20.73 -16.62
N SER A 251 4.14 20.40 -17.80
CA SER A 251 3.68 21.03 -19.04
C SER A 251 2.26 20.57 -19.40
N ASN A 252 1.56 21.37 -20.23
CA ASN A 252 0.23 21.00 -20.71
C ASN A 252 0.22 19.71 -21.55
N VAL A 253 1.33 19.34 -22.17
CA VAL A 253 1.45 18.10 -22.96
C VAL A 253 1.32 16.88 -22.04
N ARG A 254 1.86 16.94 -20.83
CA ARG A 254 1.79 15.84 -19.85
C ARG A 254 0.37 15.61 -19.31
N ILE A 255 -0.46 16.66 -19.25
CA ILE A 255 -1.80 16.64 -18.62
C ILE A 255 -2.89 16.34 -19.66
N LYS A 256 -2.67 16.70 -20.94
CA LYS A 256 -3.64 16.50 -22.04
C LYS A 256 -3.62 15.05 -22.55
N PRO A 257 -4.64 14.63 -23.31
CA PRO A 257 -4.68 13.30 -23.94
C PRO A 257 -3.37 12.96 -24.65
N GLY A 258 -2.83 11.79 -24.36
CA GLY A 258 -1.54 11.30 -24.84
C GLY A 258 -0.35 11.65 -23.92
N GLY A 259 -0.55 12.46 -22.90
CA GLY A 259 0.46 12.73 -21.87
C GLY A 259 0.49 11.63 -20.80
N ASP A 260 1.58 11.58 -20.07
CA ASP A 260 1.83 10.57 -19.02
C ASP A 260 0.89 10.72 -17.83
N VAL A 261 0.67 11.95 -17.33
CA VAL A 261 -0.26 12.21 -16.21
C VAL A 261 -1.70 11.85 -16.59
N PHE A 262 -2.10 12.18 -17.83
CA PHE A 262 -3.42 11.81 -18.35
C PHE A 262 -3.57 10.29 -18.45
N SER A 263 -2.52 9.60 -18.93
CA SER A 263 -2.52 8.15 -19.10
C SER A 263 -2.65 7.41 -17.76
N GLU A 264 -2.09 7.95 -16.67
CA GLU A 264 -2.26 7.40 -15.33
C GLU A 264 -3.72 7.47 -14.85
N ALA A 265 -4.41 8.58 -15.10
CA ALA A 265 -5.83 8.70 -14.76
C ALA A 265 -6.68 7.75 -15.63
N GLN A 266 -6.41 7.67 -16.92
CA GLN A 266 -7.13 6.80 -17.86
C GLN A 266 -6.94 5.32 -17.52
N ALA A 267 -5.75 4.90 -17.11
CA ALA A 267 -5.47 3.53 -16.67
C ALA A 267 -6.27 3.13 -15.40
N ALA A 268 -6.77 4.11 -14.65
CA ALA A 268 -7.68 3.90 -13.52
C ALA A 268 -9.17 3.97 -13.89
N GLY A 269 -9.50 4.16 -15.19
CA GLY A 269 -10.86 4.21 -15.71
C GLY A 269 -11.44 5.61 -15.88
N ALA A 270 -10.69 6.69 -15.59
CA ALA A 270 -11.20 8.04 -15.80
C ALA A 270 -11.32 8.39 -17.28
N GLY A 271 -12.39 9.08 -17.66
CA GLY A 271 -12.59 9.58 -19.02
C GLY A 271 -11.65 10.74 -19.40
N GLY A 272 -11.01 11.38 -18.41
CA GLY A 272 -10.06 12.46 -18.61
C GLY A 272 -9.68 13.20 -17.35
N LEU A 273 -8.77 14.15 -17.49
CA LEU A 273 -8.38 15.11 -16.45
C LEU A 273 -8.65 16.52 -16.95
N ALA A 274 -9.32 17.33 -16.11
CA ALA A 274 -9.36 18.77 -16.31
C ALA A 274 -8.33 19.44 -15.40
N PHE A 275 -7.91 20.66 -15.73
CA PHE A 275 -6.91 21.37 -14.96
C PHE A 275 -7.17 22.88 -14.87
N ILE A 276 -6.69 23.47 -13.79
CA ILE A 276 -6.59 24.91 -13.58
C ILE A 276 -5.20 25.24 -13.07
N ARG A 277 -4.51 26.18 -13.70
CA ARG A 277 -3.25 26.75 -13.21
C ARG A 277 -3.53 28.04 -12.48
N VAL A 278 -3.06 28.13 -11.25
CA VAL A 278 -3.19 29.35 -10.44
C VAL A 278 -1.97 30.24 -10.71
N ARG A 279 -2.22 31.44 -11.26
CA ARG A 279 -1.22 32.43 -11.57
C ARG A 279 -1.14 33.50 -10.48
N ASP A 280 -0.21 34.42 -10.63
CA ASP A 280 -0.05 35.58 -9.74
C ASP A 280 -1.36 36.36 -9.59
N GLY A 281 -1.61 36.92 -8.40
CA GLY A 281 -2.85 37.63 -8.13
C GLY A 281 -4.11 36.77 -8.05
N GLY A 282 -3.98 35.40 -8.08
CA GLY A 282 -5.13 34.50 -8.09
C GLY A 282 -5.80 34.38 -9.48
N GLU A 283 -5.16 34.85 -10.52
CA GLU A 283 -5.59 34.63 -11.91
C GLU A 283 -5.53 33.14 -12.23
N ILE A 284 -6.45 32.68 -13.09
CA ILE A 284 -6.51 31.28 -13.52
C ILE A 284 -6.22 31.13 -15.01
N ASP A 285 -5.46 30.08 -15.33
CA ASP A 285 -5.20 29.64 -16.69
C ASP A 285 -5.71 28.21 -16.89
N THR A 286 -6.66 28.04 -17.77
CA THR A 286 -7.36 26.78 -18.03
C THR A 286 -7.97 26.79 -19.44
N ILE A 287 -8.68 25.72 -19.79
CA ILE A 287 -9.43 25.63 -21.03
C ILE A 287 -10.63 26.62 -21.02
N GLY A 288 -10.98 27.19 -22.17
CA GLY A 288 -12.07 28.15 -22.29
C GLY A 288 -13.38 27.67 -21.71
N ALA A 289 -13.72 26.39 -21.92
CA ALA A 289 -14.95 25.79 -21.39
C ALA A 289 -15.07 25.84 -19.86
N ILE A 290 -13.96 25.84 -19.13
CA ILE A 290 -13.94 26.03 -17.66
C ILE A 290 -13.90 27.54 -17.36
N LYS A 291 -13.00 28.29 -18.00
CA LYS A 291 -12.78 29.71 -17.74
C LYS A 291 -14.06 30.53 -17.92
N ASP A 292 -14.80 30.29 -19.00
CA ASP A 292 -15.99 31.06 -19.38
C ASP A 292 -17.24 30.71 -18.55
N ASN A 293 -17.18 29.61 -17.78
CA ASN A 293 -18.30 29.08 -17.01
C ASN A 293 -18.04 29.03 -15.48
N LEU A 294 -16.92 29.54 -15.01
CA LEU A 294 -16.55 29.62 -13.60
C LEU A 294 -16.75 31.03 -13.10
N SER A 295 -17.71 31.26 -12.19
CA SER A 295 -17.95 32.60 -11.63
C SER A 295 -16.81 33.01 -10.69
N ASP A 296 -16.71 34.32 -10.40
CA ASP A 296 -15.68 34.81 -9.47
C ASP A 296 -15.89 34.25 -8.04
N GLU A 297 -17.14 34.08 -7.60
CA GLU A 297 -17.45 33.47 -6.30
C GLU A 297 -17.02 31.99 -6.25
N GLN A 298 -17.31 31.23 -7.30
CA GLN A 298 -16.87 29.84 -7.41
C GLN A 298 -15.36 29.71 -7.44
N LYS A 299 -14.67 30.62 -8.16
CA LYS A 299 -13.21 30.67 -8.22
C LYS A 299 -12.61 30.94 -6.83
N VAL A 300 -13.12 31.95 -6.11
CA VAL A 300 -12.65 32.27 -4.76
C VAL A 300 -12.85 31.07 -3.82
N GLU A 301 -14.03 30.48 -3.81
CA GLU A 301 -14.33 29.33 -2.95
C GLU A 301 -13.46 28.12 -3.32
N LEU A 302 -13.25 27.85 -4.60
CA LEU A 302 -12.40 26.76 -5.09
C LEU A 302 -10.94 26.95 -4.61
N LEU A 303 -10.36 28.13 -4.80
CA LEU A 303 -8.99 28.42 -4.37
C LEU A 303 -8.84 28.33 -2.85
N LYS A 304 -9.83 28.84 -2.11
CA LYS A 304 -9.87 28.75 -0.65
C LYS A 304 -9.93 27.30 -0.17
N ARG A 305 -10.86 26.52 -0.71
CA ARG A 305 -11.08 25.12 -0.28
C ARG A 305 -9.90 24.21 -0.59
N THR A 306 -9.25 24.43 -1.73
CA THR A 306 -8.07 23.67 -2.14
C THR A 306 -6.77 24.17 -1.52
N GLY A 307 -6.77 25.32 -0.87
CA GLY A 307 -5.56 25.98 -0.36
C GLY A 307 -4.59 26.37 -1.48
N ALA A 308 -5.07 26.49 -2.73
CA ALA A 308 -4.23 26.75 -3.88
C ALA A 308 -3.68 28.17 -3.87
N THR A 309 -2.39 28.29 -4.07
CA THR A 309 -1.63 29.55 -4.15
C THR A 309 -1.02 29.72 -5.56
N PRO A 310 -0.53 30.90 -5.91
CA PRO A 310 0.21 31.07 -7.16
C PRO A 310 1.29 30.01 -7.36
N GLY A 311 1.37 29.44 -8.57
CA GLY A 311 2.24 28.30 -8.87
C GLY A 311 1.59 26.93 -8.71
N THR A 312 0.42 26.83 -8.05
CA THR A 312 -0.31 25.57 -7.90
C THR A 312 -1.00 25.16 -9.20
N LEU A 313 -0.94 23.88 -9.51
CA LEU A 313 -1.74 23.23 -10.53
C LEU A 313 -2.86 22.42 -9.86
N LEU A 314 -4.11 22.71 -10.20
CA LEU A 314 -5.28 21.94 -9.80
C LEU A 314 -5.61 20.92 -10.87
N LEU A 315 -5.74 19.65 -10.50
CA LEU A 315 -6.14 18.55 -11.40
C LEU A 315 -7.46 17.95 -10.91
N PHE A 316 -8.43 17.89 -11.82
CA PHE A 316 -9.80 17.48 -11.52
C PHE A 316 -10.12 16.12 -12.12
N GLY A 317 -10.77 15.27 -11.32
CA GLY A 317 -11.51 14.10 -11.75
C GLY A 317 -13.01 14.38 -11.65
N ALA A 318 -13.79 13.90 -12.61
CA ALA A 318 -15.25 14.03 -12.62
C ALA A 318 -15.89 12.74 -13.16
N GLY A 319 -16.90 12.24 -12.48
CA GLY A 319 -17.61 11.00 -12.84
C GLY A 319 -18.07 10.20 -11.64
N GLU A 320 -18.19 8.91 -11.79
CA GLU A 320 -18.48 7.98 -10.70
C GLU A 320 -17.43 8.11 -9.59
N THR A 321 -17.87 8.24 -8.34
CA THR A 321 -16.99 8.56 -7.21
C THR A 321 -15.86 7.54 -7.02
N ALA A 322 -16.14 6.25 -7.20
CA ALA A 322 -15.13 5.20 -7.08
C ALA A 322 -14.02 5.32 -8.14
N ILE A 323 -14.41 5.64 -9.38
CA ILE A 323 -13.46 5.87 -10.48
C ILE A 323 -12.65 7.14 -10.24
N VAL A 324 -13.29 8.23 -9.81
CA VAL A 324 -12.63 9.51 -9.51
C VAL A 324 -11.60 9.33 -8.40
N ASN A 325 -11.96 8.65 -7.31
CA ASN A 325 -11.07 8.35 -6.21
C ASN A 325 -9.83 7.57 -6.69
N LYS A 326 -10.05 6.46 -7.38
CA LYS A 326 -8.98 5.60 -7.89
C LYS A 326 -8.05 6.33 -8.88
N ALA A 327 -8.62 7.17 -9.76
CA ALA A 327 -7.86 7.91 -10.74
C ALA A 327 -7.00 9.01 -10.10
N LEU A 328 -7.56 9.79 -9.19
CA LEU A 328 -6.84 10.86 -8.52
C LEU A 328 -5.79 10.32 -7.53
N ASP A 329 -6.05 9.20 -6.83
CA ASP A 329 -5.03 8.53 -6.02
C ASP A 329 -3.85 8.08 -6.88
N ARG A 330 -4.11 7.45 -8.02
CA ARG A 330 -3.06 7.01 -8.94
C ARG A 330 -2.24 8.18 -9.48
N VAL A 331 -2.89 9.25 -9.90
CA VAL A 331 -2.22 10.50 -10.33
C VAL A 331 -1.41 11.11 -9.20
N ARG A 332 -1.96 11.14 -8.00
CA ARG A 332 -1.31 11.65 -6.79
C ARG A 332 -0.01 10.89 -6.48
N GLN A 333 -0.05 9.56 -6.49
CA GLN A 333 1.12 8.71 -6.27
C GLN A 333 2.17 8.89 -7.37
N TYR A 334 1.73 8.93 -8.64
CA TYR A 334 2.60 9.17 -9.78
C TYR A 334 3.34 10.51 -9.65
N LEU A 335 2.62 11.59 -9.36
CA LEU A 335 3.20 12.92 -9.19
C LEU A 335 4.11 13.02 -7.97
N ALA A 336 3.79 12.35 -6.88
CA ALA A 336 4.68 12.32 -5.71
C ALA A 336 6.06 11.74 -6.06
N LYS A 337 6.11 10.69 -6.89
CA LYS A 337 7.34 10.10 -7.39
C LYS A 337 8.05 11.01 -8.39
N GLU A 338 7.34 11.52 -9.40
CA GLU A 338 7.89 12.38 -10.44
C GLU A 338 8.49 13.69 -9.88
N LEU A 339 7.81 14.28 -8.92
CA LEU A 339 8.23 15.53 -8.27
C LEU A 339 9.18 15.29 -7.09
N ASN A 340 9.55 14.03 -6.83
CA ASN A 340 10.41 13.64 -5.72
C ASN A 340 9.98 14.24 -4.36
N LEU A 341 8.67 14.18 -4.08
CA LEU A 341 8.09 14.74 -2.86
C LEU A 341 8.41 13.92 -1.62
N VAL A 342 8.60 12.61 -1.80
CA VAL A 342 9.06 11.72 -0.74
C VAL A 342 10.57 11.54 -0.87
N LYS A 343 11.33 12.08 0.07
CA LYS A 343 12.79 11.95 0.09
C LYS A 343 13.18 10.70 0.91
N PRO A 344 13.82 9.70 0.29
CA PRO A 344 14.18 8.45 0.97
C PRO A 344 15.15 8.63 2.15
N ASP A 345 15.89 9.75 2.18
CA ASP A 345 16.99 10.00 3.10
C ASP A 345 16.56 10.68 4.41
N ARG A 346 15.29 11.06 4.55
CA ARG A 346 14.78 11.65 5.79
C ARG A 346 14.46 10.55 6.79
N GLN A 347 15.36 10.32 7.72
CA GLN A 347 15.25 9.24 8.71
C GLN A 347 13.97 9.27 9.54
N ASN A 348 13.40 10.44 9.81
CA ASN A 348 12.22 10.58 10.68
C ASN A 348 10.90 10.85 9.93
N ASP A 349 10.95 11.39 8.71
CA ASP A 349 9.75 11.71 7.90
C ASP A 349 9.42 10.61 6.87
N ALA A 350 10.22 9.53 6.83
CA ALA A 350 10.06 8.45 5.86
C ALA A 350 8.93 7.46 6.21
N TRP A 351 8.43 7.49 7.45
CA TRP A 351 7.52 6.50 7.99
C TRP A 351 6.34 7.16 8.70
N ASN A 352 5.20 7.20 8.03
CA ASN A 352 3.95 7.69 8.59
C ASN A 352 3.00 6.52 8.78
N PHE A 353 3.09 5.88 9.96
CA PHE A 353 2.16 4.82 10.33
C PHE A 353 0.82 5.41 10.72
N LEU A 354 -0.25 4.78 10.30
CA LEU A 354 -1.61 5.10 10.69
C LEU A 354 -2.49 3.84 10.65
N TRP A 355 -3.53 3.85 11.46
CA TRP A 355 -4.60 2.89 11.38
C TRP A 355 -5.71 3.42 10.49
N VAL A 356 -6.18 2.58 9.57
CA VAL A 356 -7.47 2.78 8.92
C VAL A 356 -8.47 1.88 9.62
N VAL A 357 -9.52 2.49 10.15
CA VAL A 357 -10.56 1.84 10.98
C VAL A 357 -11.93 2.04 10.35
N ASP A 358 -12.96 1.41 10.90
CA ASP A 358 -14.34 1.57 10.46
C ASP A 358 -14.54 1.24 8.97
N PHE A 359 -14.00 0.11 8.54
CA PHE A 359 -14.25 -0.41 7.20
C PHE A 359 -15.72 -0.75 6.99
N PRO A 360 -16.27 -0.68 5.75
CA PRO A 360 -17.55 -1.28 5.46
C PRO A 360 -17.46 -2.82 5.55
N MET A 361 -18.44 -3.45 6.18
CA MET A 361 -18.49 -4.90 6.27
C MET A 361 -19.00 -5.55 4.99
N PHE A 362 -19.90 -4.87 4.31
CA PHE A 362 -20.56 -5.33 3.10
C PHE A 362 -20.50 -4.28 1.99
N GLU A 363 -20.46 -4.73 0.76
CA GLU A 363 -20.60 -3.91 -0.44
C GLU A 363 -21.76 -4.43 -1.28
N PHE A 364 -22.51 -3.51 -1.91
CA PHE A 364 -23.59 -3.89 -2.79
C PHE A 364 -23.06 -4.19 -4.20
N ASN A 365 -23.16 -5.43 -4.63
CA ASN A 365 -22.85 -5.85 -5.99
C ASN A 365 -24.06 -5.60 -6.89
N SER A 366 -23.99 -4.59 -7.75
CA SER A 366 -25.07 -4.20 -8.67
C SER A 366 -25.34 -5.26 -9.74
N ASP A 367 -24.35 -6.03 -10.15
CA ASP A 367 -24.47 -7.03 -11.22
C ASP A 367 -25.23 -8.26 -10.72
N GLU A 368 -25.02 -8.62 -9.45
CA GLU A 368 -25.70 -9.76 -8.81
C GLU A 368 -26.89 -9.34 -7.94
N ASN A 369 -27.13 -8.03 -7.80
CA ASN A 369 -28.19 -7.42 -6.98
C ASN A 369 -28.25 -7.98 -5.56
N ARG A 370 -27.08 -8.10 -4.91
CA ARG A 370 -26.91 -8.59 -3.54
C ARG A 370 -25.79 -7.88 -2.80
N TYR A 371 -25.81 -7.95 -1.47
CA TYR A 371 -24.67 -7.57 -0.66
C TYR A 371 -23.62 -8.69 -0.59
N GLU A 372 -22.36 -8.33 -0.71
CA GLU A 372 -21.21 -9.21 -0.57
C GLU A 372 -20.35 -8.78 0.62
N ALA A 373 -19.85 -9.75 1.36
CA ALA A 373 -18.97 -9.48 2.48
C ALA A 373 -17.57 -9.10 1.96
N LEU A 374 -17.03 -7.99 2.44
CA LEU A 374 -15.69 -7.52 2.12
C LEU A 374 -14.60 -8.15 3.00
N HIS A 375 -15.01 -8.77 4.11
CA HIS A 375 -14.10 -9.35 5.08
C HIS A 375 -14.31 -10.85 5.23
N HIS A 376 -13.33 -11.51 5.85
CA HIS A 376 -13.39 -12.93 6.14
C HIS A 376 -14.62 -13.26 7.00
N PRO A 377 -15.27 -14.44 6.83
CA PRO A 377 -16.43 -14.84 7.62
C PRO A 377 -16.24 -14.84 9.13
N PHE A 378 -15.01 -14.85 9.60
CA PHE A 378 -14.67 -14.79 11.03
C PHE A 378 -14.63 -13.36 11.59
N CYS A 379 -14.71 -12.32 10.74
CA CYS A 379 -14.81 -10.94 11.20
C CYS A 379 -16.19 -10.71 11.80
N ALA A 380 -16.23 -10.42 13.10
CA ALA A 380 -17.47 -10.09 13.77
C ALA A 380 -17.93 -8.67 13.36
N PRO A 381 -19.25 -8.44 13.24
CA PRO A 381 -19.80 -7.09 13.11
C PRO A 381 -19.60 -6.32 14.42
N ASN A 382 -19.63 -4.99 14.33
CA ASN A 382 -19.57 -4.11 15.50
C ASN A 382 -20.93 -3.96 16.22
N THR A 383 -21.95 -4.64 15.74
CA THR A 383 -23.29 -4.71 16.34
C THR A 383 -23.65 -6.14 16.71
N ASP A 384 -24.42 -6.31 17.78
CA ASP A 384 -24.91 -7.64 18.22
C ASP A 384 -26.11 -8.11 17.39
N ASP A 385 -26.78 -7.20 16.68
CA ASP A 385 -27.93 -7.51 15.82
C ASP A 385 -27.76 -6.85 14.44
N LEU A 386 -27.55 -7.67 13.42
CA LEU A 386 -27.49 -7.23 12.03
C LEU A 386 -28.89 -6.92 11.44
N GLY A 387 -29.95 -7.38 12.13
CA GLY A 387 -31.31 -7.33 11.59
C GLY A 387 -31.52 -8.25 10.38
N SER A 388 -32.74 -8.35 9.94
CA SER A 388 -33.13 -9.14 8.76
C SER A 388 -33.21 -8.31 7.46
N ASP A 389 -33.05 -7.00 7.55
CA ASP A 389 -33.08 -6.09 6.40
C ASP A 389 -31.68 -5.86 5.84
N PRO A 390 -31.39 -6.32 4.61
CA PRO A 390 -30.11 -6.10 3.96
C PRO A 390 -29.70 -4.63 3.84
N ALA A 391 -30.66 -3.69 3.80
CA ALA A 391 -30.34 -2.27 3.75
C ALA A 391 -29.64 -1.77 5.03
N GLN A 392 -29.87 -2.41 6.16
CA GLN A 392 -29.17 -2.11 7.42
C GLN A 392 -27.72 -2.60 7.40
N TRP A 393 -27.41 -3.61 6.59
CA TRP A 393 -26.07 -4.15 6.49
C TRP A 393 -25.09 -3.17 5.82
N ALA A 394 -25.58 -2.29 4.95
CA ALA A 394 -24.75 -1.26 4.29
C ALA A 394 -24.03 -0.34 5.28
N THR A 395 -24.56 -0.15 6.48
CA THR A 395 -23.97 0.70 7.53
C THR A 395 -23.25 -0.09 8.61
N THR A 396 -23.22 -1.43 8.52
CA THR A 396 -22.55 -2.29 9.49
C THR A 396 -21.05 -2.25 9.25
N LEU A 397 -20.29 -2.07 10.32
CA LEU A 397 -18.83 -2.06 10.31
C LEU A 397 -18.30 -3.37 10.92
N PRO A 398 -17.24 -3.96 10.40
CA PRO A 398 -16.58 -5.10 11.01
C PRO A 398 -15.69 -4.63 12.17
N LYS A 399 -15.42 -5.51 13.10
CA LYS A 399 -14.30 -5.37 14.06
C LYS A 399 -12.99 -5.69 13.36
N ALA A 400 -12.63 -4.88 12.38
CA ALA A 400 -11.44 -5.05 11.55
C ALA A 400 -10.79 -3.69 11.27
N CYS A 401 -9.48 -3.69 11.22
CA CYS A 401 -8.69 -2.50 10.89
C CYS A 401 -7.47 -2.88 10.06
N LEU A 402 -6.89 -1.91 9.38
CA LEU A 402 -5.68 -2.03 8.59
C LEU A 402 -4.62 -1.09 9.14
N LEU A 403 -3.49 -1.65 9.55
CA LEU A 403 -2.28 -0.86 9.80
C LEU A 403 -1.56 -0.63 8.49
N TYR A 404 -1.40 0.62 8.11
CA TYR A 404 -0.66 1.01 6.93
C TYR A 404 0.50 1.92 7.27
N THR A 405 1.60 1.73 6.58
CA THR A 405 2.67 2.70 6.48
C THR A 405 2.97 2.95 5.04
N SER A 406 3.07 4.21 4.66
CA SER A 406 3.63 4.61 3.40
C SER A 406 5.13 4.25 3.41
N ALA A 407 5.45 3.03 3.03
CA ALA A 407 6.82 2.65 2.74
C ALA A 407 7.13 3.04 1.30
N ALA A 408 8.31 3.63 1.08
CA ALA A 408 8.87 3.67 -0.25
C ALA A 408 9.11 2.22 -0.71
N ALA A 409 8.44 1.81 -1.78
CA ALA A 409 8.70 0.55 -2.44
C ALA A 409 10.09 0.58 -3.11
#